data_37952041594eb4c29b0892ab682af404
#
_entry.id   37952041594eb4c29b0892ab682af404
#
_cell.length_a   1.000
_cell.length_b   1.000
_cell.length_c   1.000
_cell.angle_alpha   90.00
_cell.angle_beta   90.00
_cell.angle_gamma   90.00
#
_symmetry.space_group_name_H-M   'P 1'
#
loop_
_entity.id
_entity.type
_entity.pdbx_description
1 polymer ?
#
loop_
_entity_poly.entity_id
_entity_poly.type
_entity_poly.pdbx_seq_one_letter_code
_entity_poly.pdbx_strand_id
1 'polypeptide(L)'
;MPEKDIFSPEDNTKLEEEIDLFCPECNIRITTKIVTKGVDTFSDSAASPPVGSYAEFLIYEYFVCTCKHCGQPFLIRRANFEVPGGYMDLTEDEVLYPPEKSTQLDGVPPSLKKRYKEAVLSFKVASYESCAMMCRKCIETMCTTLGANGRNLNDKLNNLYEAKKIDSRLLEWAQEIRLVGNYGAHEDDIVTRRDARDTLDFTEYTLTYVFILTSRFDKYRNRRARRKSKQ
;
A
#
# COMPACT_ATOMS: atom_id res chain seq x y z
N MET A 1 -34.79 7.36 22.38
CA MET A 1 -33.43 7.60 21.85
C MET A 1 -33.51 8.93 21.13
N PRO A 2 -32.78 9.96 21.50
CA PRO A 2 -32.78 11.22 20.74
C PRO A 2 -31.97 11.01 19.47
N GLU A 3 -32.58 11.30 18.32
CA GLU A 3 -31.89 11.54 17.07
C GLU A 3 -30.87 12.65 17.31
N LYS A 4 -29.59 12.32 17.28
CA LYS A 4 -28.54 13.31 17.22
C LYS A 4 -28.40 13.71 15.77
N ASP A 5 -28.70 14.96 15.45
CA ASP A 5 -28.35 15.61 14.20
C ASP A 5 -26.83 15.48 13.98
N ILE A 6 -26.43 14.58 13.09
CA ILE A 6 -25.03 14.26 12.78
C ILE A 6 -24.40 15.35 11.90
N PHE A 7 -25.19 16.25 11.36
CA PHE A 7 -24.73 17.38 10.55
C PHE A 7 -25.42 18.67 10.99
N SER A 8 -24.76 19.46 11.78
CA SER A 8 -25.11 20.86 11.94
C SER A 8 -24.46 21.66 10.78
N PRO A 9 -25.25 22.35 9.93
CA PRO A 9 -24.70 23.10 8.81
C PRO A 9 -24.15 24.49 9.17
N GLU A 10 -23.88 24.71 10.43
CA GLU A 10 -23.38 26.02 10.93
C GLU A 10 -21.87 25.91 11.18
N ASP A 11 -21.09 26.09 10.17
CA ASP A 11 -19.87 26.90 10.08
C ASP A 11 -19.16 26.68 8.74
N ASN A 12 -19.72 27.28 7.69
CA ASN A 12 -19.08 27.35 6.37
C ASN A 12 -18.07 28.51 6.36
N THR A 13 -17.29 28.68 7.43
CA THR A 13 -16.06 29.47 7.38
C THR A 13 -15.15 28.78 6.38
N LYS A 14 -14.67 29.51 5.37
CA LYS A 14 -13.73 29.01 4.36
C LYS A 14 -12.59 28.31 5.08
N LEU A 15 -12.61 26.98 5.07
CA LEU A 15 -11.51 26.19 5.58
C LEU A 15 -10.33 26.48 4.66
N GLU A 16 -9.40 27.35 5.10
CA GLU A 16 -8.13 27.60 4.41
C GLU A 16 -7.12 26.49 4.64
N GLU A 17 -7.54 25.45 5.35
CA GLU A 17 -6.70 24.31 5.68
C GLU A 17 -6.42 23.48 4.42
N GLU A 18 -5.13 23.20 4.17
CA GLU A 18 -4.65 22.36 3.10
C GLU A 18 -4.16 21.04 3.68
N ILE A 19 -4.35 19.97 2.91
CA ILE A 19 -3.91 18.62 3.30
C ILE A 19 -3.07 18.00 2.19
N ASP A 20 -1.99 17.34 2.61
CA ASP A 20 -1.10 16.60 1.73
C ASP A 20 -1.52 15.14 1.68
N LEU A 21 -1.80 14.64 0.49
CA LEU A 21 -2.21 13.25 0.30
C LEU A 21 -1.71 12.67 -1.02
N PHE A 22 -1.78 11.36 -1.12
CA PHE A 22 -1.43 10.65 -2.34
C PHE A 22 -2.69 10.34 -3.15
N CYS A 23 -2.76 10.83 -4.40
CA CYS A 23 -3.85 10.50 -5.30
C CYS A 23 -3.56 9.20 -6.05
N PRO A 24 -4.33 8.12 -5.83
CA PRO A 24 -4.10 6.84 -6.49
C PRO A 24 -4.43 6.84 -7.99
N GLU A 25 -5.29 7.76 -8.45
CA GLU A 25 -5.62 7.90 -9.88
C GLU A 25 -4.51 8.63 -10.64
N CYS A 26 -4.03 9.77 -10.11
CA CYS A 26 -2.92 10.51 -10.71
C CYS A 26 -1.56 9.90 -10.40
N ASN A 27 -1.49 9.04 -9.39
CA ASN A 27 -0.27 8.44 -8.88
C ASN A 27 0.80 9.48 -8.45
N ILE A 28 0.34 10.58 -7.81
CA ILE A 28 1.18 11.69 -7.33
C ILE A 28 0.75 12.13 -5.93
N ARG A 29 1.67 12.72 -5.16
CA ARG A 29 1.32 13.51 -4.00
C ARG A 29 0.71 14.84 -4.45
N ILE A 30 -0.33 15.25 -3.77
CA ILE A 30 -1.04 16.50 -4.01
C ILE A 30 -1.24 17.21 -2.68
N THR A 31 -1.17 18.54 -2.72
CA THR A 31 -1.71 19.42 -1.69
C THR A 31 -3.06 19.91 -2.17
N THR A 32 -4.11 19.74 -1.40
CA THR A 32 -5.46 20.12 -1.76
C THR A 32 -6.19 20.77 -0.61
N LYS A 33 -7.16 21.62 -0.93
CA LYS A 33 -7.97 22.33 0.08
C LYS A 33 -9.08 21.43 0.58
N ILE A 34 -9.36 21.52 1.87
CA ILE A 34 -10.51 20.88 2.50
C ILE A 34 -11.77 21.61 2.05
N VAL A 35 -12.73 20.84 1.53
CA VAL A 35 -14.02 21.36 1.05
C VAL A 35 -15.03 21.43 2.20
N THR A 36 -15.02 20.43 3.07
CA THR A 36 -15.89 20.39 4.26
C THR A 36 -15.26 19.55 5.35
N LYS A 37 -15.65 19.83 6.59
CA LYS A 37 -15.18 19.15 7.79
C LYS A 37 -16.38 18.69 8.62
N GLY A 38 -16.32 17.49 9.15
CA GLY A 38 -17.25 16.95 10.14
C GLY A 38 -16.49 16.50 11.37
N VAL A 39 -17.12 16.58 12.53
CA VAL A 39 -16.52 16.15 13.81
C VAL A 39 -17.46 15.14 14.45
N ASP A 40 -16.90 14.02 14.91
CA ASP A 40 -17.62 13.04 15.72
C ASP A 40 -16.84 12.76 17.01
N THR A 41 -17.53 12.75 18.13
CA THR A 41 -16.94 12.53 19.44
C THR A 41 -17.36 11.18 19.99
N PHE A 42 -16.40 10.28 20.17
CA PHE A 42 -16.62 9.00 20.81
C PHE A 42 -16.08 9.01 22.24
N SER A 43 -16.98 8.77 23.20
CA SER A 43 -16.57 8.35 24.55
C SER A 43 -16.43 6.82 24.54
N ASP A 44 -15.34 6.32 23.98
CA ASP A 44 -15.08 4.88 24.03
C ASP A 44 -14.22 4.54 25.26
N SER A 45 -14.87 3.90 26.22
CA SER A 45 -14.20 3.38 27.41
C SER A 45 -13.16 2.27 27.11
N ALA A 46 -13.06 1.83 25.85
CA ALA A 46 -12.13 0.81 25.39
C ALA A 46 -10.83 1.39 24.78
N ALA A 47 -10.83 2.65 24.39
CA ALA A 47 -9.61 3.32 23.91
C ALA A 47 -8.76 3.74 25.11
N SER A 48 -7.75 2.94 25.45
CA SER A 48 -6.76 3.33 26.47
C SER A 48 -5.88 4.45 25.91
N PRO A 49 -5.88 5.66 26.49
CA PRO A 49 -4.95 6.71 26.10
C PRO A 49 -3.50 6.26 26.29
N PRO A 50 -2.53 6.86 25.57
CA PRO A 50 -1.12 6.58 25.79
C PRO A 50 -0.75 6.80 27.26
N VAL A 51 0.15 5.96 27.79
CA VAL A 51 0.56 6.00 29.19
C VAL A 51 1.04 7.40 29.55
N GLY A 52 0.36 8.04 30.53
CA GLY A 52 0.66 9.40 31.00
C GLY A 52 -0.19 10.51 30.40
N SER A 53 -1.18 10.23 29.54
CA SER A 53 -2.13 11.23 29.04
C SER A 53 -3.45 11.19 29.83
N TYR A 54 -4.02 12.35 30.08
CA TYR A 54 -5.35 12.52 30.71
C TYR A 54 -6.41 12.73 29.62
N ALA A 55 -6.45 11.84 28.60
CA ALA A 55 -7.43 11.98 27.54
C ALA A 55 -8.83 11.63 28.06
N GLU A 56 -9.78 12.55 27.95
CA GLU A 56 -11.16 12.31 28.35
C GLU A 56 -12.01 11.79 27.19
N PHE A 57 -11.71 12.20 25.94
CA PHE A 57 -12.49 11.84 24.77
C PHE A 57 -11.62 11.65 23.54
N LEU A 58 -12.01 10.68 22.71
CA LEU A 58 -11.47 10.50 21.36
C LEU A 58 -12.35 11.27 20.37
N ILE A 59 -11.76 12.18 19.65
CA ILE A 59 -12.44 13.00 18.65
C ILE A 59 -11.99 12.58 17.27
N TYR A 60 -12.93 12.22 16.40
CA TYR A 60 -12.67 11.99 15.00
C TYR A 60 -13.07 13.19 14.16
N GLU A 61 -12.11 13.73 13.44
CA GLU A 61 -12.35 14.74 12.42
C GLU A 61 -12.40 14.07 11.05
N TYR A 62 -13.40 14.41 10.26
CA TYR A 62 -13.56 13.92 8.90
C TYR A 62 -13.43 15.08 7.93
N PHE A 63 -12.58 14.91 6.92
CA PHE A 63 -12.34 15.92 5.91
C PHE A 63 -12.74 15.41 4.55
N VAL A 64 -13.41 16.23 3.75
CA VAL A 64 -13.69 15.96 2.35
C VAL A 64 -12.89 16.93 1.51
N CYS A 65 -12.14 16.40 0.55
CA CYS A 65 -11.39 17.18 -0.41
C CYS A 65 -11.40 16.49 -1.80
N THR A 66 -10.88 17.16 -2.82
CA THR A 66 -10.82 16.61 -4.17
C THR A 66 -9.43 16.79 -4.76
N CYS A 67 -8.99 15.83 -5.55
CA CYS A 67 -7.77 15.98 -6.32
C CYS A 67 -7.93 17.11 -7.36
N LYS A 68 -7.08 18.11 -7.30
CA LYS A 68 -7.09 19.24 -8.24
C LYS A 68 -6.75 18.86 -9.70
N HIS A 69 -6.19 17.65 -9.93
CA HIS A 69 -5.79 17.19 -11.26
C HIS A 69 -6.85 16.31 -11.93
N CYS A 70 -7.48 15.39 -11.20
CA CYS A 70 -8.43 14.43 -11.78
C CYS A 70 -9.83 14.51 -11.17
N GLY A 71 -10.05 15.36 -10.15
CA GLY A 71 -11.35 15.48 -9.49
C GLY A 71 -11.70 14.32 -8.55
N GLN A 72 -10.80 13.35 -8.32
CA GLN A 72 -11.04 12.25 -7.41
C GLN A 72 -11.40 12.79 -6.02
N PRO A 73 -12.57 12.43 -5.46
CA PRO A 73 -12.92 12.81 -4.09
C PRO A 73 -12.16 11.98 -3.07
N PHE A 74 -11.91 12.57 -1.90
CA PHE A 74 -11.31 11.92 -0.74
C PHE A 74 -12.17 12.15 0.49
N LEU A 75 -12.30 11.12 1.31
CA LEU A 75 -12.76 11.20 2.68
C LEU A 75 -11.59 10.76 3.58
N ILE A 76 -11.22 11.63 4.49
CA ILE A 76 -10.07 11.47 5.37
C ILE A 76 -10.55 11.52 6.80
N ARG A 77 -9.97 10.71 7.67
CA ARG A 77 -10.21 10.70 9.10
C ARG A 77 -8.93 11.05 9.84
N ARG A 78 -9.03 11.96 10.82
CA ARG A 78 -7.97 12.28 11.78
C ARG A 78 -8.48 11.95 13.17
N ALA A 79 -7.68 11.28 13.99
CA ALA A 79 -8.02 11.03 15.38
C ALA A 79 -7.24 11.95 16.29
N ASN A 80 -7.95 12.69 17.14
CA ASN A 80 -7.39 13.61 18.12
C ASN A 80 -7.86 13.20 19.51
N PHE A 81 -7.01 13.41 20.53
CA PHE A 81 -7.43 13.29 21.92
C PHE A 81 -7.57 14.69 22.55
N GLU A 82 -8.65 14.87 23.28
CA GLU A 82 -8.78 16.05 24.13
C GLU A 82 -7.90 15.86 25.37
N VAL A 83 -7.02 16.82 25.61
CA VAL A 83 -6.14 16.85 26.79
C VAL A 83 -6.29 18.19 27.49
N PRO A 84 -6.05 18.31 28.81
CA PRO A 84 -6.04 19.57 29.50
C PRO A 84 -5.07 20.56 28.82
N GLY A 85 -5.62 21.64 28.25
CA GLY A 85 -4.85 22.67 27.52
C GLY A 85 -4.90 22.59 25.99
N GLY A 86 -5.66 21.65 25.39
CA GLY A 86 -5.87 21.58 23.95
C GLY A 86 -6.09 20.16 23.43
N TYR A 87 -5.77 19.96 22.15
CA TYR A 87 -5.85 18.66 21.48
C TYR A 87 -4.45 18.11 21.22
N MET A 88 -4.31 16.79 21.27
CA MET A 88 -3.11 16.08 20.86
C MET A 88 -3.41 15.29 19.60
N ASP A 89 -2.73 15.60 18.49
CA ASP A 89 -2.78 14.80 17.27
C ASP A 89 -2.07 13.47 17.52
N LEU A 90 -2.76 12.36 17.33
CA LEU A 90 -2.22 11.05 17.63
C LEU A 90 -1.91 10.20 16.43
N THR A 91 -2.54 10.47 15.31
CA THR A 91 -2.42 9.61 14.13
C THR A 91 -2.16 10.41 12.88
N GLU A 92 -1.43 9.80 11.96
CA GLU A 92 -1.42 10.26 10.58
C GLU A 92 -2.84 10.20 10.00
N ASP A 93 -3.16 11.15 9.11
CA ASP A 93 -4.43 11.21 8.42
C ASP A 93 -4.72 9.90 7.67
N GLU A 94 -5.83 9.27 8.01
CA GLU A 94 -6.28 8.03 7.37
C GLU A 94 -7.22 8.32 6.21
N VAL A 95 -6.85 7.91 5.00
CA VAL A 95 -7.72 8.01 3.83
C VAL A 95 -8.74 6.87 3.84
N LEU A 96 -10.01 7.19 4.10
CA LEU A 96 -11.12 6.24 4.09
C LEU A 96 -11.68 6.02 2.67
N TYR A 97 -11.65 7.05 1.83
CA TYR A 97 -12.06 6.98 0.43
C TYR A 97 -11.15 7.84 -0.46
N PRO A 98 -10.77 7.38 -1.65
CA PRO A 98 -11.00 6.03 -2.14
C PRO A 98 -10.31 4.99 -1.26
N PRO A 99 -10.91 3.82 -1.07
CA PRO A 99 -10.26 2.75 -0.33
C PRO A 99 -8.93 2.43 -1.01
N GLU A 100 -7.91 2.12 -0.24
CA GLU A 100 -6.67 1.65 -0.83
C GLU A 100 -7.01 0.56 -1.86
N LYS A 101 -6.56 0.75 -3.10
CA LYS A 101 -6.63 -0.34 -4.09
C LYS A 101 -5.89 -1.50 -3.43
N SER A 102 -6.65 -2.42 -2.83
CA SER A 102 -6.05 -3.63 -2.29
C SER A 102 -5.38 -4.26 -3.50
N THR A 103 -4.06 -4.29 -3.49
CA THR A 103 -3.33 -5.07 -4.48
C THR A 103 -3.97 -6.44 -4.46
N GLN A 104 -4.58 -6.86 -5.59
CA GLN A 104 -5.32 -8.13 -5.66
C GLN A 104 -4.33 -9.30 -5.57
N LEU A 105 -3.55 -9.31 -4.49
CA LEU A 105 -2.57 -10.36 -4.19
C LEU A 105 -3.21 -11.56 -3.45
N ASP A 106 -4.54 -11.76 -3.63
CA ASP A 106 -5.21 -12.93 -3.10
C ASP A 106 -4.67 -14.20 -3.75
N GLY A 107 -4.06 -15.05 -2.93
CA GLY A 107 -3.32 -16.23 -3.39
C GLY A 107 -1.80 -16.11 -3.28
N VAL A 108 -1.28 -14.91 -3.06
CA VAL A 108 0.14 -14.71 -2.73
C VAL A 108 0.39 -15.06 -1.25
N PRO A 109 1.48 -15.74 -0.89
CA PRO A 109 1.82 -16.06 0.50
C PRO A 109 1.86 -14.83 1.42
N PRO A 110 1.40 -14.95 2.69
CA PRO A 110 1.31 -13.81 3.61
C PRO A 110 2.64 -13.06 3.84
N SER A 111 3.76 -13.80 3.88
CA SER A 111 5.09 -13.21 4.02
C SER A 111 5.47 -12.29 2.86
N LEU A 112 5.07 -12.64 1.64
CA LEU A 112 5.29 -11.84 0.44
C LEU A 112 4.35 -10.64 0.40
N LYS A 113 3.07 -10.82 0.76
CA LYS A 113 2.10 -9.72 0.90
C LYS A 113 2.61 -8.65 1.87
N LYS A 114 3.13 -9.07 3.03
CA LYS A 114 3.69 -8.14 4.02
C LYS A 114 4.83 -7.32 3.43
N ARG A 115 5.81 -7.95 2.79
CA ARG A 115 6.97 -7.26 2.19
C ARG A 115 6.57 -6.31 1.06
N TYR A 116 5.62 -6.73 0.23
CA TYR A 116 5.11 -5.87 -0.83
C TYR A 116 4.38 -4.64 -0.25
N LYS A 117 3.58 -4.81 0.81
CA LYS A 117 2.97 -3.67 1.52
C LYS A 117 4.01 -2.72 2.09
N GLU A 118 5.10 -3.22 2.65
CA GLU A 118 6.22 -2.41 3.16
C GLU A 118 6.88 -1.61 2.01
N ALA A 119 7.04 -2.20 0.81
CA ALA A 119 7.51 -1.49 -0.38
C ALA A 119 6.55 -0.36 -0.81
N VAL A 120 5.23 -0.65 -0.83
CA VAL A 120 4.19 0.35 -1.13
C VAL A 120 4.22 1.51 -0.13
N LEU A 121 4.34 1.23 1.16
CA LEU A 121 4.43 2.25 2.19
C LEU A 121 5.68 3.12 2.00
N SER A 122 6.85 2.52 1.73
CA SER A 122 8.08 3.25 1.44
C SER A 122 7.91 4.18 0.23
N PHE A 123 7.22 3.73 -0.80
CA PHE A 123 6.91 4.57 -1.97
C PHE A 123 6.01 5.75 -1.60
N LYS A 124 4.96 5.51 -0.80
CA LYS A 124 4.00 6.55 -0.37
C LYS A 124 4.68 7.68 0.42
N VAL A 125 5.66 7.36 1.25
CA VAL A 125 6.42 8.36 2.01
C VAL A 125 7.63 8.92 1.24
N ALA A 126 7.70 8.69 -0.08
CA ALA A 126 8.77 9.13 -0.96
C ALA A 126 10.17 8.58 -0.61
N SER A 127 10.25 7.49 0.14
CA SER A 127 11.50 6.76 0.41
C SER A 127 11.77 5.76 -0.72
N TYR A 128 12.24 6.26 -1.86
CA TYR A 128 12.30 5.47 -3.11
C TYR A 128 13.36 4.36 -3.06
N GLU A 129 14.50 4.63 -2.45
CA GLU A 129 15.54 3.62 -2.24
C GLU A 129 15.05 2.48 -1.34
N SER A 130 14.38 2.82 -0.23
CA SER A 130 13.77 1.82 0.65
C SER A 130 12.70 1.01 -0.09
N CYS A 131 11.91 1.64 -0.97
CA CYS A 131 10.94 0.96 -1.81
C CYS A 131 11.62 -0.08 -2.70
N ALA A 132 12.67 0.30 -3.42
CA ALA A 132 13.44 -0.59 -4.31
C ALA A 132 14.09 -1.75 -3.53
N MET A 133 14.68 -1.46 -2.36
CA MET A 133 15.24 -2.50 -1.48
C MET A 133 14.17 -3.50 -1.01
N MET A 134 12.98 -3.02 -0.65
CA MET A 134 11.87 -3.89 -0.22
C MET A 134 11.32 -4.72 -1.39
N CYS A 135 11.24 -4.16 -2.59
CA CYS A 135 10.89 -4.91 -3.81
C CYS A 135 11.88 -6.04 -4.06
N ARG A 136 13.19 -5.75 -4.01
CA ARG A 136 14.25 -6.76 -4.12
C ARG A 136 14.10 -7.85 -3.05
N LYS A 137 13.84 -7.45 -1.78
CA LYS A 137 13.61 -8.40 -0.69
C LYS A 137 12.37 -9.26 -0.91
N CYS A 138 11.36 -8.71 -1.57
CA CYS A 138 10.16 -9.44 -1.97
C CYS A 138 10.51 -10.54 -3.00
N ILE A 139 11.29 -10.21 -4.04
CA ILE A 139 11.76 -11.18 -5.04
C ILE A 139 12.65 -12.26 -4.41
N GLU A 140 13.54 -11.88 -3.49
CA GLU A 140 14.36 -12.86 -2.76
C GLU A 140 13.51 -13.85 -1.95
N THR A 141 12.47 -13.34 -1.29
CA THR A 141 11.52 -14.16 -0.53
C THR A 141 10.71 -15.06 -1.46
N MET A 142 10.33 -14.57 -2.64
CA MET A 142 9.67 -15.36 -3.68
C MET A 142 10.55 -16.54 -4.11
N CYS A 143 11.82 -16.29 -4.41
CA CYS A 143 12.78 -17.35 -4.77
C CYS A 143 12.85 -18.43 -3.69
N THR A 144 12.95 -18.04 -2.43
CA THR A 144 12.98 -18.97 -1.30
C THR A 144 11.68 -19.76 -1.17
N THR A 145 10.52 -19.10 -1.35
CA THR A 145 9.20 -19.75 -1.31
C THR A 145 9.03 -20.79 -2.42
N LEU A 146 9.62 -20.54 -3.59
CA LEU A 146 9.64 -21.47 -4.72
C LEU A 146 10.71 -22.57 -4.60
N GLY A 147 11.49 -22.58 -3.51
CA GLY A 147 12.53 -23.56 -3.28
C GLY A 147 13.75 -23.39 -4.18
N ALA A 148 14.12 -22.15 -4.50
CA ALA A 148 15.32 -21.85 -5.27
C ALA A 148 16.59 -22.11 -4.45
N ASN A 149 17.61 -22.69 -5.10
CA ASN A 149 18.96 -22.85 -4.57
C ASN A 149 19.90 -21.81 -5.17
N GLY A 150 20.81 -21.26 -4.37
CA GLY A 150 21.79 -20.27 -4.82
C GLY A 150 22.38 -19.47 -3.66
N ARG A 151 23.60 -18.95 -3.84
CA ARG A 151 24.33 -18.17 -2.85
C ARG A 151 23.81 -16.73 -2.75
N ASN A 152 23.34 -16.21 -3.86
CA ASN A 152 22.82 -14.85 -4.00
C ASN A 152 21.51 -14.85 -4.79
N LEU A 153 20.88 -13.68 -4.92
CA LEU A 153 19.60 -13.57 -5.62
C LEU A 153 19.70 -13.94 -7.11
N ASN A 154 20.82 -13.58 -7.77
CA ASN A 154 21.03 -13.91 -9.18
C ASN A 154 21.07 -15.43 -9.39
N ASP A 155 21.82 -16.17 -8.55
CA ASP A 155 21.91 -17.62 -8.64
C ASP A 155 20.54 -18.27 -8.42
N LYS A 156 19.77 -17.75 -7.44
CA LYS A 156 18.41 -18.24 -7.15
C LYS A 156 17.46 -18.02 -8.33
N LEU A 157 17.53 -16.87 -9.00
CA LEU A 157 16.71 -16.57 -10.17
C LEU A 157 17.07 -17.46 -11.34
N ASN A 158 18.34 -17.65 -11.63
CA ASN A 158 18.82 -18.56 -12.67
C ASN A 158 18.39 -20.02 -12.39
N ASN A 159 18.49 -20.46 -11.13
CA ASN A 159 18.04 -21.79 -10.72
C ASN A 159 16.52 -21.99 -10.96
N LEU A 160 15.70 -20.96 -10.68
CA LEU A 160 14.25 -21.04 -10.99
C LEU A 160 13.98 -21.09 -12.49
N TYR A 161 14.76 -20.38 -13.30
CA TYR A 161 14.64 -20.39 -14.75
C TYR A 161 15.02 -21.76 -15.33
N GLU A 162 16.16 -22.32 -14.93
CA GLU A 162 16.62 -23.67 -15.33
C GLU A 162 15.61 -24.76 -14.93
N ALA A 163 15.02 -24.61 -13.72
CA ALA A 163 13.95 -25.50 -13.24
C ALA A 163 12.58 -25.24 -13.91
N LYS A 164 12.50 -24.32 -14.89
CA LYS A 164 11.27 -23.92 -15.61
C LYS A 164 10.13 -23.47 -14.68
N LYS A 165 10.46 -22.90 -13.52
CA LYS A 165 9.50 -22.31 -12.58
C LYS A 165 9.16 -20.86 -12.94
N ILE A 166 10.07 -20.17 -13.63
CA ILE A 166 9.87 -18.86 -14.25
C ILE A 166 10.35 -18.91 -15.71
N ASP A 167 9.80 -18.05 -16.56
CA ASP A 167 10.24 -17.89 -17.94
C ASP A 167 11.34 -16.80 -18.07
N SER A 168 11.86 -16.62 -19.29
CA SER A 168 12.94 -15.66 -19.56
C SER A 168 12.51 -14.22 -19.25
N ARG A 169 11.26 -13.84 -19.53
CA ARG A 169 10.77 -12.49 -19.30
C ARG A 169 10.66 -12.17 -17.81
N LEU A 170 10.17 -13.11 -17.02
CA LEU A 170 10.15 -12.96 -15.56
C LEU A 170 11.54 -12.93 -14.96
N LEU A 171 12.47 -13.69 -15.53
CA LEU A 171 13.88 -13.64 -15.13
C LEU A 171 14.46 -12.23 -15.38
N GLU A 172 14.24 -11.67 -16.57
CA GLU A 172 14.66 -10.31 -16.91
C GLU A 172 14.09 -9.27 -15.91
N TRP A 173 12.77 -9.26 -15.69
CA TRP A 173 12.15 -8.33 -14.73
C TRP A 173 12.72 -8.46 -13.32
N ALA A 174 12.88 -9.69 -12.84
CA ALA A 174 13.41 -9.93 -11.50
C ALA A 174 14.90 -9.53 -11.38
N GLN A 175 15.67 -9.62 -12.48
CA GLN A 175 17.04 -9.14 -12.52
C GLN A 175 17.11 -7.61 -12.49
N GLU A 176 16.23 -6.88 -13.20
CA GLU A 176 16.12 -5.43 -13.12
C GLU A 176 15.75 -4.96 -11.71
N ILE A 177 14.74 -5.57 -11.09
CA ILE A 177 14.38 -5.28 -9.70
C ILE A 177 15.59 -5.50 -8.77
N ARG A 178 16.36 -6.56 -8.99
CA ARG A 178 17.58 -6.82 -8.21
C ARG A 178 18.61 -5.72 -8.38
N LEU A 179 18.81 -5.21 -9.60
CA LEU A 179 19.79 -4.16 -9.90
C LEU A 179 19.37 -2.84 -9.24
N VAL A 180 18.16 -2.38 -9.48
CA VAL A 180 17.64 -1.14 -8.88
C VAL A 180 17.65 -1.21 -7.35
N GLY A 181 17.34 -2.35 -6.76
CA GLY A 181 17.41 -2.54 -5.30
C GLY A 181 18.84 -2.61 -4.74
N ASN A 182 19.88 -2.63 -5.60
CA ASN A 182 21.29 -2.49 -5.18
C ASN A 182 21.74 -1.02 -5.16
N TYR A 183 21.11 -0.13 -5.93
CA TYR A 183 21.55 1.26 -6.04
C TYR A 183 21.61 1.99 -4.70
N GLY A 184 20.67 1.72 -3.79
CA GLY A 184 20.74 2.26 -2.43
C GLY A 184 21.92 1.78 -1.56
N ALA A 185 22.84 0.96 -2.11
CA ALA A 185 24.06 0.51 -1.44
C ALA A 185 25.33 1.26 -1.95
N HIS A 186 25.22 2.10 -2.98
CA HIS A 186 26.31 2.90 -3.54
C HIS A 186 25.95 4.38 -3.49
N GLU A 187 26.86 5.23 -2.99
CA GLU A 187 26.63 6.66 -2.74
C GLU A 187 26.28 7.48 -3.99
N ASP A 188 26.58 6.98 -5.19
CA ASP A 188 26.41 7.68 -6.46
C ASP A 188 25.11 7.33 -7.21
N ASP A 189 24.37 6.31 -6.78
CA ASP A 189 23.19 5.80 -7.50
C ASP A 189 21.90 6.26 -6.80
N ILE A 190 21.21 7.23 -7.39
CA ILE A 190 19.96 7.77 -6.88
C ILE A 190 18.78 7.00 -7.51
N VAL A 191 17.94 6.38 -6.68
CA VAL A 191 16.67 5.79 -7.13
C VAL A 191 15.65 6.91 -7.29
N THR A 192 15.25 7.18 -8.53
CA THR A 192 14.21 8.17 -8.80
C THR A 192 12.83 7.65 -8.43
N ARG A 193 11.83 8.56 -8.30
CA ARG A 193 10.44 8.20 -8.12
C ARG A 193 9.93 7.25 -9.21
N ARG A 194 10.37 7.47 -10.46
CA ARG A 194 9.97 6.64 -11.60
C ARG A 194 10.53 5.24 -11.49
N ASP A 195 11.82 5.10 -11.17
CA ASP A 195 12.46 3.80 -10.98
C ASP A 195 11.80 3.00 -9.86
N ALA A 196 11.51 3.65 -8.73
CA ALA A 196 10.82 3.02 -7.62
C ALA A 196 9.41 2.57 -8.02
N ARG A 197 8.69 3.36 -8.83
CA ARG A 197 7.35 3.01 -9.32
C ARG A 197 7.40 1.80 -10.25
N ASP A 198 8.27 1.84 -11.26
CA ASP A 198 8.43 0.76 -12.23
C ASP A 198 8.85 -0.54 -11.51
N THR A 199 9.77 -0.43 -10.53
CA THR A 199 10.21 -1.57 -9.71
C THR A 199 9.05 -2.17 -8.89
N LEU A 200 8.19 -1.32 -8.33
CA LEU A 200 7.02 -1.75 -7.58
C LEU A 200 6.01 -2.47 -8.47
N ASP A 201 5.71 -1.90 -9.63
CA ASP A 201 4.77 -2.47 -10.61
C ASP A 201 5.28 -3.83 -11.14
N PHE A 202 6.55 -3.94 -11.51
CA PHE A 202 7.15 -5.22 -11.93
C PHE A 202 7.14 -6.26 -10.82
N THR A 203 7.34 -5.85 -9.57
CA THR A 203 7.24 -6.75 -8.42
C THR A 203 5.81 -7.29 -8.28
N GLU A 204 4.79 -6.44 -8.39
CA GLU A 204 3.38 -6.84 -8.32
C GLU A 204 3.03 -7.81 -9.44
N TYR A 205 3.40 -7.49 -10.68
CA TYR A 205 3.14 -8.36 -11.83
C TYR A 205 3.86 -9.71 -11.69
N THR A 206 5.07 -9.72 -11.20
CA THR A 206 5.82 -10.97 -10.95
C THR A 206 5.10 -11.85 -9.92
N LEU A 207 4.68 -11.28 -8.79
CA LEU A 207 3.93 -12.01 -7.77
C LEU A 207 2.58 -12.49 -8.29
N THR A 208 1.88 -11.65 -9.03
CA THR A 208 0.58 -11.99 -9.63
C THR A 208 0.72 -13.15 -10.61
N TYR A 209 1.70 -13.09 -11.49
CA TYR A 209 1.96 -14.15 -12.45
C TYR A 209 2.28 -15.47 -11.76
N VAL A 210 3.26 -15.47 -10.86
CA VAL A 210 3.79 -16.66 -10.23
C VAL A 210 2.75 -17.38 -9.35
N PHE A 211 2.02 -16.62 -8.53
CA PHE A 211 1.13 -17.23 -7.52
C PHE A 211 -0.33 -17.24 -7.93
N ILE A 212 -0.80 -16.21 -8.62
CA ILE A 212 -2.22 -16.05 -8.91
C ILE A 212 -2.58 -16.64 -10.28
N LEU A 213 -1.94 -16.16 -11.34
CA LEU A 213 -2.30 -16.57 -12.70
C LEU A 213 -1.97 -18.03 -12.96
N THR A 214 -0.82 -18.51 -12.51
CA THR A 214 -0.43 -19.92 -12.63
C THR A 214 -1.44 -20.83 -11.94
N SER A 215 -1.80 -20.52 -10.69
CA SER A 215 -2.81 -21.27 -9.94
C SER A 215 -4.20 -21.24 -10.60
N ARG A 216 -4.62 -20.08 -11.13
CA ARG A 216 -5.90 -19.94 -11.86
C ARG A 216 -5.90 -20.76 -13.13
N PHE A 217 -4.80 -20.77 -13.88
CA PHE A 217 -4.64 -21.55 -15.11
C PHE A 217 -4.71 -23.05 -14.83
N ASP A 218 -4.03 -23.55 -13.80
CA ASP A 218 -4.08 -24.95 -13.42
C ASP A 218 -5.49 -25.39 -13.02
N LYS A 219 -6.20 -24.58 -12.23
CA LYS A 219 -7.61 -24.82 -11.90
C LYS A 219 -8.50 -24.89 -13.15
N TYR A 220 -8.27 -23.99 -14.11
CA TYR A 220 -9.00 -23.99 -15.38
C TYR A 220 -8.72 -25.26 -16.19
N ARG A 221 -7.45 -25.62 -16.36
CA ARG A 221 -7.01 -26.83 -17.08
C ARG A 221 -7.62 -28.09 -16.47
N ASN A 222 -7.59 -28.23 -15.15
CA ASN A 222 -8.14 -29.36 -14.43
C ASN A 222 -9.68 -29.46 -14.57
N ARG A 223 -10.40 -28.32 -14.56
CA ARG A 223 -11.83 -28.30 -14.83
C ARG A 223 -12.16 -28.77 -16.26
N ARG A 224 -11.38 -28.37 -17.25
CA ARG A 224 -11.56 -28.82 -18.64
C ARG A 224 -11.30 -30.31 -18.79
N ALA A 225 -10.24 -30.85 -18.19
CA ALA A 225 -9.93 -32.26 -18.22
C ALA A 225 -11.08 -33.11 -17.64
N ARG A 226 -11.61 -32.72 -16.48
CA ARG A 226 -12.76 -33.39 -15.83
C ARG A 226 -14.03 -33.37 -16.68
N ARG A 227 -14.27 -32.34 -17.50
CA ARG A 227 -15.42 -32.31 -18.43
C ARG A 227 -15.26 -33.26 -19.58
N LYS A 228 -14.05 -33.42 -20.14
CA LYS A 228 -13.75 -34.35 -21.22
C LYS A 228 -13.85 -35.82 -20.80
N SER A 229 -13.54 -36.12 -19.52
CA SER A 229 -13.62 -37.51 -19.02
C SER A 229 -15.04 -37.95 -18.64
N LYS A 230 -16.04 -37.06 -18.72
CA LYS A 230 -17.46 -37.36 -18.47
C LYS A 230 -18.30 -37.46 -19.75
N GLN A 231 -17.71 -37.22 -20.90
CA GLN A 231 -18.25 -37.45 -22.24
C GLN A 231 -17.70 -38.77 -22.81
#